data_b7b5601a2dd88624ad3106c1e29a584f
#
_entry.id   b7b5601a2dd88624ad3106c1e29a584f
#
_cell.length_a   1.000
_cell.length_b   1.000
_cell.length_c   1.000
_cell.angle_alpha   90.00
_cell.angle_beta   90.00
_cell.angle_gamma   90.00
#
_symmetry.space_group_name_H-M   'P 1'
#
loop_
_entity.id
_entity.type
_entity.pdbx_description
1 polymer ?
#
loop_
_entity_poly.entity_id
_entity_poly.type
_entity_poly.pdbx_seq_one_letter_code
_entity_poly.pdbx_strand_id
1 'polypeptide(L)'
;MKKIFAMIVAAAMLTVTAVAADFNPGKKIRFNGNEDRWEGELKSINTDNYSVSSVKWDQGRDLVSSVTIDNDDEVLVVALKPDYKSTKEKTLEGTIKLREKGKTRYAVLSINATVGFDVVDLIVDANGDVEVPTIDSGSLYRIDDNGKGYGTMSFSAGDTDISVRVYDDEVYYLHHNSDAIKSVLTANPDSDAVIDFLTFEGTPTFNSTATMNFYGVEEDQIIYEMKNGRLTRSGAKWSEENGSWELKTRTLGSYVISDQALKSPAGNSTGDNNTNNGTGGTGVDNPETGAGDVTGVATALALASLVSAAAVSLKKR
;
A
#
# COMPACT_ATOMS: atom_id res chain seq x y z
N MET A 1 19.01 57.91 -18.06
CA MET A 1 18.31 56.92 -18.88
C MET A 1 18.51 55.52 -18.30
N LYS A 2 17.93 55.22 -17.15
CA LYS A 2 18.01 53.89 -16.49
C LYS A 2 16.74 53.61 -15.67
N LYS A 3 15.55 53.82 -16.19
CA LYS A 3 14.28 53.55 -15.47
C LYS A 3 13.14 53.03 -16.35
N ILE A 4 13.38 52.35 -17.48
CA ILE A 4 12.32 51.87 -18.39
C ILE A 4 12.38 50.37 -18.63
N PHE A 5 13.16 49.60 -17.90
CA PHE A 5 13.24 48.12 -18.13
C PHE A 5 12.54 47.25 -17.08
N ALA A 6 11.80 47.82 -16.15
CA ALA A 6 11.15 47.08 -15.06
C ALA A 6 9.64 46.86 -15.26
N MET A 7 9.04 47.22 -16.40
CA MET A 7 7.58 47.22 -16.55
C MET A 7 7.04 46.36 -17.73
N ILE A 8 7.80 45.47 -18.31
CA ILE A 8 7.34 44.62 -19.44
C ILE A 8 7.25 43.13 -19.09
N VAL A 9 7.64 42.71 -17.89
CA VAL A 9 7.52 41.31 -17.50
C VAL A 9 6.22 40.96 -16.77
N ALA A 10 5.41 41.96 -16.40
CA ALA A 10 4.17 41.75 -15.65
C ALA A 10 2.88 41.60 -16.50
N ALA A 11 2.96 41.69 -17.83
CA ALA A 11 1.75 41.78 -18.67
C ALA A 11 1.47 40.57 -19.56
N ALA A 12 2.13 39.46 -19.37
CA ALA A 12 1.91 38.24 -20.17
C ALA A 12 1.34 37.05 -19.38
N MET A 13 0.88 37.27 -18.16
CA MET A 13 0.02 36.28 -17.51
C MET A 13 -1.44 36.61 -17.83
N LEU A 14 -1.86 36.39 -19.07
CA LEU A 14 -3.26 36.13 -19.30
C LEU A 14 -3.53 34.77 -18.64
N THR A 15 -3.90 34.82 -17.38
CA THR A 15 -4.60 33.73 -16.74
C THR A 15 -5.92 33.57 -17.48
N VAL A 16 -5.92 32.77 -18.54
CA VAL A 16 -7.15 32.11 -18.90
C VAL A 16 -7.39 31.19 -17.72
N THR A 17 -8.25 31.61 -16.80
CA THR A 17 -8.94 30.74 -15.89
C THR A 17 -9.83 29.87 -16.78
N ALA A 18 -9.22 28.91 -17.48
CA ALA A 18 -9.96 27.84 -18.08
C ALA A 18 -10.55 27.10 -16.90
N VAL A 19 -11.84 27.20 -16.77
CA VAL A 19 -12.63 26.49 -15.80
C VAL A 19 -12.47 25.01 -16.11
N ALA A 20 -11.59 24.36 -15.43
CA ALA A 20 -11.57 22.91 -15.36
C ALA A 20 -12.85 22.51 -14.62
N ALA A 21 -13.82 22.04 -15.33
CA ALA A 21 -15.19 21.98 -14.85
C ALA A 21 -15.41 20.96 -13.76
N ASP A 22 -14.58 19.96 -13.60
CA ASP A 22 -14.82 18.90 -12.62
C ASP A 22 -13.63 18.61 -11.68
N PHE A 23 -12.62 19.47 -11.66
CA PHE A 23 -11.72 19.56 -10.54
C PHE A 23 -12.49 20.19 -9.36
N ASN A 24 -13.31 19.38 -8.72
CA ASN A 24 -14.09 19.86 -7.60
C ASN A 24 -13.16 20.03 -6.39
N PRO A 25 -12.73 21.27 -6.05
CA PRO A 25 -11.92 21.48 -4.86
C PRO A 25 -12.74 20.99 -3.66
N GLY A 26 -12.20 20.03 -2.93
CA GLY A 26 -12.86 19.38 -1.80
C GLY A 26 -13.58 18.06 -2.12
N LYS A 27 -13.55 17.58 -3.37
CA LYS A 27 -13.97 16.21 -3.64
C LYS A 27 -12.95 15.25 -3.04
N LYS A 28 -13.42 14.38 -2.16
CA LYS A 28 -12.59 13.34 -1.57
C LYS A 28 -12.19 12.35 -2.67
N ILE A 29 -10.90 12.30 -2.98
CA ILE A 29 -10.36 11.23 -3.78
C ILE A 29 -10.20 10.05 -2.84
N ARG A 30 -10.83 8.94 -3.18
CA ARG A 30 -10.65 7.69 -2.46
C ARG A 30 -9.73 6.81 -3.25
N PHE A 31 -8.67 6.37 -2.60
CA PHE A 31 -7.79 5.37 -3.15
C PHE A 31 -8.47 4.01 -2.99
N ASN A 32 -8.96 3.51 -4.10
CA ASN A 32 -9.41 2.13 -4.20
C ASN A 32 -8.19 1.27 -4.54
N GLY A 33 -7.95 0.17 -3.85
CA GLY A 33 -6.75 -0.66 -4.02
C GLY A 33 -6.47 -1.14 -5.45
N ASN A 34 -7.46 -1.05 -6.34
CA ASN A 34 -7.33 -1.33 -7.76
C ASN A 34 -7.23 -0.06 -8.61
N GLU A 35 -7.43 1.12 -8.03
CA GLU A 35 -7.35 2.39 -8.73
C GLU A 35 -6.06 3.10 -8.35
N ASP A 36 -5.09 3.07 -9.24
CA ASP A 36 -3.82 3.77 -9.10
C ASP A 36 -3.86 5.21 -9.64
N ARG A 37 -5.00 5.64 -10.19
CA ARG A 37 -5.17 6.93 -10.84
C ARG A 37 -6.53 7.57 -10.57
N TRP A 38 -6.54 8.89 -10.53
CA TRP A 38 -7.71 9.73 -10.54
C TRP A 38 -7.76 10.53 -11.83
N GLU A 39 -8.94 10.65 -12.44
CA GLU A 39 -9.18 11.32 -13.71
C GLU A 39 -10.12 12.51 -13.49
N GLY A 40 -9.77 13.64 -14.09
CA GLY A 40 -10.60 14.84 -14.10
C GLY A 40 -10.83 15.36 -15.51
N GLU A 41 -12.09 15.46 -15.93
CA GLU A 41 -12.43 16.02 -17.25
C GLU A 41 -11.91 17.44 -17.42
N LEU A 42 -11.25 17.70 -18.53
CA LEU A 42 -10.75 19.03 -18.93
C LEU A 42 -11.75 19.73 -19.85
N LYS A 43 -12.98 19.97 -19.34
CA LYS A 43 -13.99 20.72 -20.12
C LYS A 43 -13.43 22.09 -20.51
N SER A 44 -13.62 22.48 -21.75
CA SER A 44 -13.18 23.74 -22.33
C SER A 44 -11.68 23.84 -22.67
N ILE A 45 -10.92 22.79 -22.54
CA ILE A 45 -9.54 22.70 -23.00
C ILE A 45 -9.48 21.63 -24.09
N ASN A 46 -8.98 21.99 -25.27
CA ASN A 46 -8.62 20.97 -26.25
C ASN A 46 -7.29 20.35 -25.81
N THR A 47 -7.35 19.16 -25.25
CA THR A 47 -6.22 18.45 -24.61
C THR A 47 -5.06 18.20 -25.56
N ASP A 48 -5.33 18.02 -26.87
CA ASP A 48 -4.30 17.85 -27.91
C ASP A 48 -3.35 19.05 -28.00
N ASN A 49 -3.83 20.21 -27.62
CA ASN A 49 -3.05 21.44 -27.66
C ASN A 49 -2.32 21.76 -26.35
N TYR A 50 -2.50 20.98 -25.30
CA TYR A 50 -1.91 21.26 -24.00
C TYR A 50 -0.96 20.13 -23.53
N SER A 51 -0.07 20.51 -22.66
CA SER A 51 0.78 19.56 -21.91
C SER A 51 0.97 20.06 -20.49
N VAL A 52 1.22 19.13 -19.55
CA VAL A 52 1.59 19.49 -18.19
C VAL A 52 2.96 20.17 -18.21
N SER A 53 2.98 21.43 -17.77
CA SER A 53 4.21 22.24 -17.76
C SER A 53 4.92 22.18 -16.42
N SER A 54 4.15 22.27 -15.35
CA SER A 54 4.68 22.15 -13.98
C SER A 54 3.59 21.77 -13.01
N VAL A 55 3.99 21.12 -11.93
CA VAL A 55 3.13 20.77 -10.80
C VAL A 55 3.82 21.26 -9.54
N LYS A 56 3.09 22.03 -8.73
CA LYS A 56 3.52 22.46 -7.41
C LYS A 56 2.56 21.86 -6.38
N TRP A 57 3.07 21.01 -5.53
CA TRP A 57 2.34 20.45 -4.41
C TRP A 57 2.60 21.25 -3.15
N ASP A 58 1.53 21.63 -2.48
CA ASP A 58 1.58 22.26 -1.16
C ASP A 58 1.47 21.18 -0.08
N GLN A 59 0.70 20.10 -0.34
CA GLN A 59 0.61 18.90 0.50
C GLN A 59 0.47 17.63 -0.37
N GLY A 60 0.86 16.47 0.16
CA GLY A 60 0.60 15.17 -0.46
C GLY A 60 1.49 14.82 -1.66
N ARG A 61 2.64 15.51 -1.87
CA ARG A 61 3.57 15.20 -2.97
C ARG A 61 4.04 13.75 -2.95
N ASP A 62 4.19 13.19 -1.77
CA ASP A 62 4.61 11.80 -1.54
C ASP A 62 3.59 10.76 -2.03
N LEU A 63 2.32 11.15 -2.20
CA LEU A 63 1.24 10.28 -2.67
C LEU A 63 1.21 10.14 -4.19
N VAL A 64 1.80 11.09 -4.93
CA VAL A 64 1.66 11.19 -6.38
C VAL A 64 2.86 10.60 -7.08
N SER A 65 2.62 9.71 -8.05
CA SER A 65 3.64 9.19 -8.95
C SER A 65 3.81 10.07 -10.18
N SER A 66 2.71 10.45 -10.86
CA SER A 66 2.75 11.30 -12.05
C SER A 66 1.48 12.15 -12.21
N VAL A 67 1.60 13.20 -13.06
CA VAL A 67 0.47 13.99 -13.54
C VAL A 67 0.61 14.11 -15.04
N THR A 68 -0.38 13.65 -15.79
CA THR A 68 -0.37 13.62 -17.26
C THR A 68 -1.71 14.08 -17.83
N ILE A 69 -1.76 14.35 -19.12
CA ILE A 69 -3.01 14.50 -19.88
C ILE A 69 -3.19 13.24 -20.69
N ASP A 70 -4.35 12.62 -20.58
CA ASP A 70 -4.82 11.61 -21.51
C ASP A 70 -5.62 12.34 -22.61
N ASN A 71 -5.10 12.32 -23.83
CA ASN A 71 -5.72 13.03 -24.94
C ASN A 71 -6.88 12.24 -25.53
N ASP A 72 -6.87 10.93 -25.40
CA ASP A 72 -7.90 10.06 -25.97
C ASP A 72 -9.21 10.21 -25.18
N ASP A 73 -9.10 10.33 -23.86
CA ASP A 73 -10.23 10.50 -22.95
C ASP A 73 -10.49 11.98 -22.57
N GLU A 74 -9.66 12.90 -23.05
CA GLU A 74 -9.73 14.34 -22.74
C GLU A 74 -9.69 14.65 -21.24
N VAL A 75 -8.90 13.89 -20.47
CA VAL A 75 -8.80 14.02 -19.00
C VAL A 75 -7.41 14.39 -18.54
N LEU A 76 -7.34 15.04 -17.37
CA LEU A 76 -6.13 15.11 -16.57
C LEU A 76 -6.07 13.88 -15.66
N VAL A 77 -4.97 13.16 -15.73
CA VAL A 77 -4.69 11.99 -14.91
C VAL A 77 -3.72 12.36 -13.81
N VAL A 78 -4.12 12.13 -12.58
CA VAL A 78 -3.24 12.16 -11.39
C VAL A 78 -3.05 10.72 -10.93
N ALA A 79 -1.90 10.13 -11.24
CA ALA A 79 -1.57 8.78 -10.81
C ALA A 79 -1.03 8.83 -9.39
N LEU A 80 -1.56 7.99 -8.53
CA LEU A 80 -1.11 7.80 -7.16
C LEU A 80 -0.01 6.73 -7.10
N LYS A 81 0.75 6.71 -6.02
CA LYS A 81 1.69 5.63 -5.79
C LYS A 81 0.94 4.40 -5.28
N PRO A 82 1.28 3.21 -5.79
CA PRO A 82 0.56 1.96 -5.44
C PRO A 82 0.80 1.51 -4.00
N ASP A 83 1.74 2.13 -3.29
CA ASP A 83 2.13 1.79 -1.93
C ASP A 83 1.33 2.52 -0.84
N TYR A 84 0.27 3.25 -1.21
CA TYR A 84 -0.61 3.87 -0.21
C TYR A 84 -1.46 2.80 0.49
N LYS A 85 -1.11 2.50 1.74
CA LYS A 85 -1.80 1.50 2.60
C LYS A 85 -2.15 2.08 3.98
N SER A 86 -2.28 3.41 4.05
CA SER A 86 -2.53 4.11 5.31
C SER A 86 -3.99 3.98 5.74
N THR A 87 -4.21 3.67 7.02
CA THR A 87 -5.55 3.76 7.64
C THR A 87 -6.01 5.20 7.90
N LYS A 88 -5.14 6.18 7.65
CA LYS A 88 -5.44 7.60 7.84
C LYS A 88 -5.53 8.30 6.50
N GLU A 89 -6.54 9.13 6.34
CA GLU A 89 -6.65 10.00 5.19
C GLU A 89 -5.51 11.01 5.14
N LYS A 90 -5.08 11.34 3.92
CA LYS A 90 -4.08 12.38 3.65
C LYS A 90 -4.64 13.43 2.72
N THR A 91 -4.26 14.68 2.92
CA THR A 91 -4.62 15.78 2.03
C THR A 91 -3.70 15.80 0.82
N LEU A 92 -4.29 15.99 -0.36
CA LEU A 92 -3.60 16.26 -1.60
C LEU A 92 -3.98 17.67 -2.06
N GLU A 93 -3.03 18.60 -1.99
CA GLU A 93 -3.25 20.01 -2.34
C GLU A 93 -2.12 20.52 -3.23
N GLY A 94 -2.49 21.28 -4.26
CA GLY A 94 -1.49 21.82 -5.16
C GLY A 94 -2.05 22.53 -6.36
N THR A 95 -1.13 22.94 -7.25
CA THR A 95 -1.41 23.67 -8.48
C THR A 95 -0.73 23.00 -9.66
N ILE A 96 -1.50 22.73 -10.71
CA ILE A 96 -1.03 22.17 -11.97
C ILE A 96 -1.10 23.25 -13.03
N LYS A 97 -0.01 23.49 -13.76
CA LYS A 97 0.04 24.39 -14.91
C LYS A 97 0.09 23.58 -16.19
N LEU A 98 -0.88 23.82 -17.06
CA LEU A 98 -0.92 23.28 -18.41
C LEU A 98 -0.47 24.36 -19.37
N ARG A 99 0.45 24.03 -20.28
CA ARG A 99 0.95 24.94 -21.31
C ARG A 99 0.35 24.59 -22.68
N GLU A 100 -0.16 25.60 -23.38
CA GLU A 100 -0.59 25.43 -24.78
C GLU A 100 0.65 25.25 -25.67
N LYS A 101 0.65 24.19 -26.48
CA LYS A 101 1.76 23.83 -27.37
C LYS A 101 2.04 24.98 -28.39
N GLY A 102 3.30 25.38 -28.47
CA GLY A 102 3.73 26.47 -29.35
C GLY A 102 3.35 27.89 -28.92
N LYS A 103 2.73 28.06 -27.73
CA LYS A 103 2.31 29.36 -27.21
C LYS A 103 2.82 29.64 -25.81
N THR A 104 2.67 30.88 -25.35
CA THR A 104 3.02 31.31 -23.98
C THR A 104 1.80 31.30 -23.05
N ARG A 105 0.69 30.70 -23.48
CA ARG A 105 -0.52 30.60 -22.68
C ARG A 105 -0.45 29.41 -21.72
N TYR A 106 -1.00 29.61 -20.53
CA TYR A 106 -1.09 28.59 -19.48
C TYR A 106 -2.53 28.53 -18.97
N ALA A 107 -3.01 27.30 -18.72
CA ALA A 107 -4.14 27.06 -17.84
C ALA A 107 -3.60 26.64 -16.46
N VAL A 108 -4.24 27.12 -15.40
CA VAL A 108 -3.84 26.82 -14.03
C VAL A 108 -5.00 26.11 -13.34
N LEU A 109 -4.73 24.93 -12.81
CA LEU A 109 -5.70 24.09 -12.12
C LEU A 109 -5.28 23.96 -10.66
N SER A 110 -6.24 24.08 -9.75
CA SER A 110 -6.00 23.83 -8.33
C SER A 110 -6.60 22.48 -7.93
N ILE A 111 -5.85 21.69 -7.21
CA ILE A 111 -6.32 20.44 -6.58
C ILE A 111 -6.39 20.70 -5.08
N ASN A 112 -7.51 20.33 -4.49
CA ASN A 112 -7.69 20.20 -3.05
C ASN A 112 -8.57 18.97 -2.80
N ALA A 113 -7.94 17.89 -2.36
CA ALA A 113 -8.60 16.61 -2.22
C ALA A 113 -8.10 15.85 -1.00
N THR A 114 -8.86 14.87 -0.56
CA THR A 114 -8.45 13.92 0.46
C THR A 114 -8.27 12.55 -0.19
N VAL A 115 -7.12 11.94 0.05
CA VAL A 115 -6.80 10.58 -0.40
C VAL A 115 -7.00 9.62 0.77
N GLY A 116 -7.76 8.56 0.56
CA GLY A 116 -8.04 7.55 1.57
C GLY A 116 -8.93 6.44 1.07
N PHE A 117 -9.08 5.41 1.87
CA PHE A 117 -9.98 4.30 1.61
C PHE A 117 -11.40 4.57 2.12
N ASP A 118 -12.38 3.84 1.59
CA ASP A 118 -13.72 3.79 2.16
C ASP A 118 -13.71 3.08 3.51
N VAL A 119 -14.53 3.51 4.44
CA VAL A 119 -14.61 2.90 5.77
C VAL A 119 -15.91 2.11 5.87
N VAL A 120 -15.77 0.83 6.19
CA VAL A 120 -16.88 -0.08 6.48
C VAL A 120 -16.93 -0.30 7.98
N ASP A 121 -18.05 0.02 8.61
CA ASP A 121 -18.24 -0.23 10.04
C ASP A 121 -18.60 -1.69 10.27
N LEU A 122 -17.85 -2.34 11.15
CA LEU A 122 -18.06 -3.70 11.62
C LEU A 122 -18.62 -3.65 13.04
N ILE A 123 -19.85 -4.09 13.20
CA ILE A 123 -20.60 -3.98 14.47
C ILE A 123 -20.46 -5.28 15.25
N VAL A 124 -20.11 -5.19 16.53
CA VAL A 124 -20.11 -6.35 17.44
C VAL A 124 -21.55 -6.76 17.73
N ASP A 125 -21.89 -7.99 17.39
CA ASP A 125 -23.25 -8.54 17.54
C ASP A 125 -23.59 -8.89 19.00
N ALA A 126 -24.80 -9.44 19.25
CA ALA A 126 -25.28 -9.81 20.59
C ALA A 126 -24.39 -10.86 21.25
N ASN A 127 -23.74 -11.74 20.49
CA ASN A 127 -22.89 -12.83 20.98
C ASN A 127 -21.46 -12.36 21.27
N GLY A 128 -21.09 -11.17 20.83
CA GLY A 128 -19.75 -10.65 20.93
C GLY A 128 -18.90 -10.93 19.69
N ASP A 129 -19.51 -11.37 18.60
CA ASP A 129 -18.84 -11.68 17.35
C ASP A 129 -18.92 -10.51 16.38
N VAL A 130 -17.91 -10.41 15.50
CA VAL A 130 -17.83 -9.42 14.41
C VAL A 130 -17.83 -10.18 13.09
N GLU A 131 -18.89 -9.98 12.32
CA GLU A 131 -18.96 -10.51 10.96
C GLU A 131 -18.19 -9.59 10.01
N VAL A 132 -17.17 -10.15 9.38
CA VAL A 132 -16.39 -9.46 8.34
C VAL A 132 -16.95 -9.83 6.99
N PRO A 133 -17.43 -8.86 6.18
CA PRO A 133 -17.87 -9.13 4.82
C PRO A 133 -16.68 -9.57 3.94
N THR A 134 -16.95 -9.86 2.68
CA THR A 134 -15.88 -10.08 1.70
C THR A 134 -14.91 -8.92 1.75
N ILE A 135 -13.62 -9.22 1.98
CA ILE A 135 -12.58 -8.21 2.12
C ILE A 135 -12.31 -7.57 0.76
N ASP A 136 -12.42 -6.25 0.72
CA ASP A 136 -12.21 -5.42 -0.45
C ASP A 136 -10.89 -4.66 -0.35
N SER A 137 -10.16 -4.56 -1.45
CA SER A 137 -8.90 -3.83 -1.55
C SER A 137 -9.05 -2.30 -1.41
N GLY A 138 -10.26 -1.78 -1.60
CA GLY A 138 -10.58 -0.35 -1.49
C GLY A 138 -11.09 0.08 -0.12
N SER A 139 -11.19 -0.84 0.86
CA SER A 139 -11.89 -0.60 2.11
C SER A 139 -11.01 -0.73 3.34
N LEU A 140 -11.30 0.12 4.32
CA LEU A 140 -10.88 -0.04 5.71
C LEU A 140 -12.04 -0.56 6.52
N TYR A 141 -11.74 -1.33 7.55
CA TYR A 141 -12.72 -1.91 8.45
C TYR A 141 -12.56 -1.29 9.82
N ARG A 142 -13.58 -0.57 10.28
CA ARG A 142 -13.63 0.07 11.60
C ARG A 142 -14.54 -0.71 12.53
N ILE A 143 -14.06 -0.98 13.74
CA ILE A 143 -14.83 -1.68 14.75
C ILE A 143 -15.74 -0.70 15.49
N ASP A 144 -17.01 -1.09 15.62
CA ASP A 144 -17.99 -0.51 16.55
C ASP A 144 -18.36 -1.59 17.56
N ASP A 145 -17.87 -1.45 18.77
CA ASP A 145 -18.09 -2.48 19.83
C ASP A 145 -19.52 -2.48 20.38
N ASN A 146 -20.36 -1.56 19.91
CA ASN A 146 -21.75 -1.42 20.32
C ASN A 146 -21.90 -1.36 21.86
N GLY A 147 -20.94 -0.73 22.54
CA GLY A 147 -20.90 -0.55 23.98
C GLY A 147 -20.53 -1.81 24.77
N LYS A 148 -19.96 -2.84 24.14
CA LYS A 148 -19.55 -4.10 24.80
C LYS A 148 -18.12 -4.12 25.31
N GLY A 149 -17.31 -3.16 24.91
CA GLY A 149 -15.91 -3.03 25.28
C GLY A 149 -14.95 -3.82 24.39
N TYR A 150 -15.41 -4.91 23.76
CA TYR A 150 -14.65 -5.68 22.78
C TYR A 150 -15.54 -6.62 21.98
N GLY A 151 -15.02 -7.13 20.87
CA GLY A 151 -15.61 -8.22 20.09
C GLY A 151 -14.55 -9.23 19.66
N THR A 152 -14.99 -10.34 19.09
CA THR A 152 -14.14 -11.32 18.42
C THR A 152 -14.36 -11.19 16.92
N MET A 153 -13.37 -10.71 16.19
CA MET A 153 -13.38 -10.63 14.74
C MET A 153 -12.78 -11.91 14.16
N SER A 154 -13.52 -12.54 13.24
CA SER A 154 -13.06 -13.73 12.51
C SER A 154 -13.24 -13.52 11.02
N PHE A 155 -12.22 -13.86 10.24
CA PHE A 155 -12.23 -13.76 8.78
C PHE A 155 -11.24 -14.75 8.16
N SER A 156 -11.42 -15.04 6.86
CA SER A 156 -10.56 -15.95 6.12
C SER A 156 -9.73 -15.23 5.08
N ALA A 157 -8.51 -15.69 4.87
CA ALA A 157 -7.59 -15.25 3.84
C ALA A 157 -7.09 -16.48 3.06
N GLY A 158 -7.76 -16.81 1.96
CA GLY A 158 -7.60 -18.12 1.30
C GLY A 158 -7.95 -19.25 2.26
N ASP A 159 -7.06 -20.24 2.42
CA ASP A 159 -7.23 -21.37 3.32
C ASP A 159 -6.74 -21.10 4.75
N THR A 160 -6.62 -19.82 5.11
CA THR A 160 -6.17 -19.39 6.45
C THR A 160 -7.29 -18.66 7.16
N ASP A 161 -7.71 -19.15 8.32
CA ASP A 161 -8.65 -18.47 9.19
C ASP A 161 -7.94 -17.66 10.25
N ILE A 162 -8.40 -16.44 10.48
CA ILE A 162 -7.86 -15.51 11.46
C ILE A 162 -8.96 -15.18 12.47
N SER A 163 -8.64 -15.30 13.75
CA SER A 163 -9.51 -14.86 14.84
C SER A 163 -8.74 -13.96 15.80
N VAL A 164 -9.33 -12.81 16.16
CA VAL A 164 -8.67 -11.82 17.00
C VAL A 164 -9.69 -11.03 17.83
N ARG A 165 -9.34 -10.72 19.06
CA ARG A 165 -10.11 -9.76 19.87
C ARG A 165 -9.82 -8.35 19.37
N VAL A 166 -10.89 -7.57 19.14
CA VAL A 166 -10.87 -6.19 18.65
C VAL A 166 -11.64 -5.27 19.59
N TYR A 167 -11.33 -3.99 19.54
CA TYR A 167 -11.90 -2.97 20.41
C TYR A 167 -12.51 -1.83 19.59
N ASP A 168 -13.28 -0.99 20.25
CA ASP A 168 -13.93 0.16 19.64
C ASP A 168 -12.96 1.10 18.92
N ASP A 169 -13.44 1.70 17.81
CA ASP A 169 -12.69 2.64 16.97
C ASP A 169 -11.38 2.11 16.35
N GLU A 170 -11.04 0.82 16.52
CA GLU A 170 -9.92 0.23 15.81
C GLU A 170 -10.21 0.16 14.30
N VAL A 171 -9.22 0.53 13.48
CA VAL A 171 -9.34 0.58 12.02
C VAL A 171 -8.26 -0.27 11.37
N TYR A 172 -8.65 -1.19 10.49
CA TYR A 172 -7.78 -2.14 9.85
C TYR A 172 -7.88 -2.10 8.32
N TYR A 173 -6.75 -2.26 7.63
CA TYR A 173 -6.68 -2.62 6.23
C TYR A 173 -6.39 -4.10 6.14
N LEU A 174 -7.44 -4.89 5.84
CA LEU A 174 -7.38 -6.36 5.89
C LEU A 174 -7.10 -7.01 4.54
N HIS A 175 -6.96 -6.21 3.47
CA HIS A 175 -6.73 -6.75 2.13
C HIS A 175 -5.48 -7.63 2.09
N HIS A 176 -5.63 -8.76 1.43
CA HIS A 176 -4.59 -9.76 1.26
C HIS A 176 -4.61 -10.31 -0.17
N ASN A 177 -3.50 -10.88 -0.58
CA ASN A 177 -3.35 -11.54 -1.87
C ASN A 177 -2.41 -12.75 -1.75
N SER A 178 -2.39 -13.56 -2.80
CA SER A 178 -1.49 -14.71 -2.96
C SER A 178 -0.41 -14.47 -4.03
N ASP A 179 -0.10 -13.21 -4.32
CA ASP A 179 0.87 -12.86 -5.34
C ASP A 179 2.27 -13.36 -4.97
N ALA A 180 2.95 -13.90 -5.96
CA ALA A 180 4.28 -14.46 -5.79
C ALA A 180 5.31 -13.39 -5.37
N ILE A 181 6.02 -13.64 -4.27
CA ILE A 181 7.08 -12.76 -3.79
C ILE A 181 8.34 -13.02 -4.62
N LYS A 182 8.59 -12.14 -5.57
CA LYS A 182 9.67 -12.26 -6.56
C LYS A 182 11.05 -12.50 -5.93
N SER A 183 11.35 -11.87 -4.80
CA SER A 183 12.64 -12.05 -4.13
C SER A 183 12.84 -13.49 -3.63
N VAL A 184 11.76 -14.14 -3.19
CA VAL A 184 11.77 -15.56 -2.76
C VAL A 184 12.05 -16.46 -3.96
N LEU A 185 11.32 -16.28 -5.06
CA LEU A 185 11.53 -17.06 -6.28
C LEU A 185 12.95 -16.86 -6.85
N THR A 186 13.44 -15.63 -6.84
CA THR A 186 14.81 -15.31 -7.30
C THR A 186 15.89 -15.96 -6.43
N ALA A 187 15.65 -16.11 -5.13
CA ALA A 187 16.58 -16.79 -4.22
C ALA A 187 16.55 -18.33 -4.37
N ASN A 188 15.51 -18.88 -4.99
CA ASN A 188 15.27 -20.32 -5.15
C ASN A 188 14.98 -20.70 -6.63
N PRO A 189 15.84 -20.33 -7.59
CA PRO A 189 15.54 -20.45 -9.02
C PRO A 189 15.45 -21.90 -9.52
N ASP A 190 16.17 -22.80 -8.88
CA ASP A 190 16.26 -24.23 -9.26
C ASP A 190 15.49 -25.14 -8.28
N SER A 191 14.56 -24.55 -7.50
CA SER A 191 13.79 -25.34 -6.54
C SER A 191 12.59 -25.98 -7.23
N ASP A 192 12.43 -27.29 -7.05
CA ASP A 192 11.22 -28.03 -7.41
C ASP A 192 10.13 -27.90 -6.32
N ALA A 193 10.34 -27.05 -5.32
CA ALA A 193 9.42 -26.83 -4.23
C ALA A 193 8.09 -26.25 -4.71
N VAL A 194 7.00 -26.74 -4.18
CA VAL A 194 5.70 -26.09 -4.24
C VAL A 194 5.72 -24.93 -3.23
N ILE A 195 5.48 -23.72 -3.72
CA ILE A 195 5.57 -22.51 -2.91
C ILE A 195 4.27 -21.72 -3.02
N ASP A 196 3.58 -21.54 -1.92
CA ASP A 196 2.39 -20.72 -1.79
C ASP A 196 2.70 -19.44 -1.02
N PHE A 197 1.92 -18.40 -1.31
CA PHE A 197 2.10 -17.07 -0.72
C PHE A 197 0.80 -16.57 -0.12
N LEU A 198 0.90 -15.89 1.01
CA LEU A 198 -0.17 -15.12 1.62
C LEU A 198 0.41 -13.80 2.13
N THR A 199 -0.04 -12.69 1.56
CA THR A 199 0.45 -11.35 1.94
C THR A 199 -0.70 -10.46 2.36
N PHE A 200 -0.64 -9.92 3.59
CA PHE A 200 -1.51 -8.84 4.05
C PHE A 200 -0.86 -7.50 3.73
N GLU A 201 -1.38 -6.81 2.75
CA GLU A 201 -0.75 -5.62 2.18
C GLU A 201 -0.58 -4.46 3.17
N GLY A 202 -1.55 -4.26 4.06
CA GLY A 202 -1.52 -3.21 5.08
C GLY A 202 -0.71 -3.56 6.32
N THR A 203 -0.20 -4.79 6.42
CA THR A 203 0.43 -5.32 7.64
C THR A 203 -0.35 -4.94 8.91
N PRO A 204 -1.67 -5.26 8.98
CA PRO A 204 -2.51 -4.83 10.08
C PRO A 204 -1.95 -5.34 11.42
N THR A 205 -1.92 -4.44 12.38
CA THR A 205 -1.43 -4.74 13.73
C THR A 205 -2.57 -4.57 14.73
N PHE A 206 -2.82 -5.61 15.50
CA PHE A 206 -3.89 -5.67 16.49
C PHE A 206 -3.39 -5.35 17.90
N ASN A 207 -4.26 -4.77 18.71
CA ASN A 207 -3.98 -4.58 20.13
C ASN A 207 -4.00 -5.90 20.92
N SER A 208 -4.65 -6.93 20.36
CA SER A 208 -4.66 -8.29 20.92
C SER A 208 -3.85 -9.26 20.06
N THR A 209 -3.57 -10.43 20.59
CA THR A 209 -2.95 -11.51 19.83
C THR A 209 -4.00 -12.19 18.96
N ALA A 210 -3.78 -12.21 17.65
CA ALA A 210 -4.54 -12.99 16.70
C ALA A 210 -4.07 -14.44 16.69
N THR A 211 -4.99 -15.35 16.42
CA THR A 211 -4.70 -16.74 16.08
C THR A 211 -4.97 -16.92 14.60
N MET A 212 -3.99 -17.42 13.87
CA MET A 212 -4.10 -17.81 12.46
C MET A 212 -4.04 -19.32 12.39
N ASN A 213 -5.01 -19.94 11.72
CA ASN A 213 -5.04 -21.36 11.43
C ASN A 213 -4.88 -21.57 9.92
N PHE A 214 -3.78 -22.17 9.51
CA PHE A 214 -3.50 -22.49 8.12
C PHE A 214 -4.04 -23.88 7.83
N TYR A 215 -5.20 -23.94 7.17
CA TYR A 215 -5.81 -25.17 6.70
C TYR A 215 -5.25 -25.53 5.32
N GLY A 216 -5.26 -26.83 4.96
CA GLY A 216 -4.70 -27.26 3.68
C GLY A 216 -3.18 -27.24 3.57
N VAL A 217 -2.49 -26.94 4.68
CA VAL A 217 -1.04 -27.00 4.82
C VAL A 217 -0.69 -28.27 5.58
N GLU A 218 0.01 -29.19 4.92
CA GLU A 218 0.37 -30.48 5.51
C GLU A 218 1.39 -30.34 6.64
N GLU A 219 1.47 -31.34 7.54
CA GLU A 219 2.35 -31.31 8.71
C GLU A 219 3.84 -31.19 8.35
N ASP A 220 4.27 -31.77 7.22
CA ASP A 220 5.65 -31.75 6.73
C ASP A 220 6.03 -30.46 5.98
N GLN A 221 5.06 -29.60 5.67
CA GLN A 221 5.32 -28.30 5.05
C GLN A 221 5.88 -27.30 6.05
N ILE A 222 6.52 -26.27 5.52
CA ILE A 222 7.20 -25.25 6.31
C ILE A 222 6.53 -23.91 6.06
N ILE A 223 6.09 -23.26 7.13
CA ILE A 223 5.57 -21.89 7.06
C ILE A 223 6.68 -20.93 7.44
N TYR A 224 6.99 -20.02 6.53
CA TYR A 224 7.91 -18.91 6.75
C TYR A 224 7.15 -17.60 6.90
N GLU A 225 7.75 -16.68 7.62
CA GLU A 225 7.35 -15.28 7.71
C GLU A 225 8.42 -14.40 7.03
N MET A 226 7.99 -13.49 6.18
CA MET A 226 8.87 -12.52 5.55
C MET A 226 9.06 -11.32 6.46
N LYS A 227 10.26 -11.15 7.02
CA LYS A 227 10.62 -10.02 7.87
C LYS A 227 11.83 -9.29 7.29
N ASN A 228 11.68 -7.98 7.04
CA ASN A 228 12.77 -7.14 6.50
C ASN A 228 13.42 -7.73 5.23
N GLY A 229 12.61 -8.29 4.34
CA GLY A 229 13.06 -8.90 3.10
C GLY A 229 13.77 -10.26 3.27
N ARG A 230 13.67 -10.87 4.44
CA ARG A 230 14.26 -12.20 4.74
C ARG A 230 13.18 -13.19 5.14
N LEU A 231 13.35 -14.44 4.72
CA LEU A 231 12.55 -15.55 5.21
C LEU A 231 13.07 -16.03 6.56
N THR A 232 12.16 -16.13 7.52
CA THR A 232 12.40 -16.79 8.80
C THR A 232 11.32 -17.83 9.02
N ARG A 233 11.65 -19.00 9.56
CA ARG A 233 10.61 -19.97 9.93
C ARG A 233 9.65 -19.27 10.89
N SER A 234 8.35 -19.41 10.63
CA SER A 234 7.32 -18.87 11.53
C SER A 234 7.34 -19.62 12.87
N GLY A 235 6.74 -19.02 13.89
CA GLY A 235 6.51 -19.70 15.17
C GLY A 235 5.28 -20.60 15.15
N ALA A 236 4.72 -20.94 13.99
CA ALA A 236 3.55 -21.79 13.87
C ALA A 236 3.80 -23.19 14.44
N LYS A 237 2.75 -23.78 15.03
CA LYS A 237 2.77 -25.12 15.60
C LYS A 237 1.66 -25.95 14.99
N TRP A 238 1.98 -27.19 14.68
CA TRP A 238 0.97 -28.14 14.21
C TRP A 238 -0.01 -28.47 15.34
N SER A 239 -1.29 -28.46 15.02
CA SER A 239 -2.39 -28.87 15.91
C SER A 239 -3.03 -30.14 15.34
N GLU A 240 -2.78 -31.27 15.97
CA GLU A 240 -3.41 -32.54 15.62
C GLU A 240 -4.94 -32.49 15.76
N GLU A 241 -5.44 -31.73 16.76
CA GLU A 241 -6.87 -31.56 17.02
C GLU A 241 -7.57 -30.87 15.86
N ASN A 242 -6.95 -29.83 15.30
CA ASN A 242 -7.53 -29.02 14.22
C ASN A 242 -7.07 -29.46 12.83
N GLY A 243 -6.05 -30.31 12.71
CA GLY A 243 -5.43 -30.68 11.44
C GLY A 243 -4.91 -29.45 10.69
N SER A 244 -4.30 -28.51 11.42
CA SER A 244 -3.84 -27.23 10.87
C SER A 244 -2.63 -26.70 11.60
N TRP A 245 -1.88 -25.81 10.96
CA TRP A 245 -0.84 -25.03 11.62
C TRP A 245 -1.44 -23.81 12.33
N GLU A 246 -1.16 -23.65 13.62
CA GLU A 246 -1.56 -22.50 14.42
C GLU A 246 -0.39 -21.54 14.63
N LEU A 247 -0.60 -20.26 14.26
CA LEU A 247 0.32 -19.16 14.51
C LEU A 247 -0.35 -18.09 15.37
N LYS A 248 0.32 -17.69 16.46
CA LYS A 248 -0.10 -16.55 17.30
C LYS A 248 0.74 -15.33 16.97
N THR A 249 0.10 -14.27 16.52
CA THR A 249 0.76 -13.02 16.13
C THR A 249 -0.10 -11.80 16.46
N ARG A 250 0.51 -10.63 16.55
CA ARG A 250 -0.21 -9.35 16.63
C ARG A 250 -0.23 -8.61 15.29
N THR A 251 0.64 -9.01 14.37
CA THR A 251 0.77 -8.33 13.07
C THR A 251 0.66 -9.36 11.97
N LEU A 252 -0.24 -9.14 11.03
CA LEU A 252 -0.34 -9.95 9.84
C LEU A 252 0.61 -9.39 8.78
N GLY A 253 1.52 -10.21 8.32
CA GLY A 253 2.54 -9.85 7.34
C GLY A 253 2.45 -10.67 6.07
N SER A 254 3.61 -11.01 5.51
CA SER A 254 3.71 -11.92 4.37
C SER A 254 4.22 -13.27 4.84
N TYR A 255 3.52 -14.32 4.41
CA TYR A 255 3.83 -15.70 4.71
C TYR A 255 4.17 -16.45 3.44
N VAL A 256 5.08 -17.40 3.55
CA VAL A 256 5.48 -18.30 2.46
C VAL A 256 5.40 -19.72 2.99
N ILE A 257 4.64 -20.56 2.28
CA ILE A 257 4.43 -21.96 2.63
C ILE A 257 5.15 -22.80 1.59
N SER A 258 5.89 -23.81 2.02
CA SER A 258 6.64 -24.66 1.09
C SER A 258 6.80 -26.07 1.63
N ASP A 259 6.74 -27.04 0.72
CA ASP A 259 7.03 -28.46 0.98
C ASP A 259 8.52 -28.76 1.16
N GLN A 260 9.40 -27.79 0.86
CA GLN A 260 10.85 -27.91 0.99
C GLN A 260 11.45 -26.71 1.68
N ALA A 261 12.67 -26.89 2.19
CA ALA A 261 13.43 -25.80 2.81
C ALA A 261 13.88 -24.77 1.77
N LEU A 262 13.47 -23.51 1.95
CA LEU A 262 13.82 -22.40 1.08
C LEU A 262 15.04 -21.63 1.56
N LYS A 263 15.81 -21.11 0.59
CA LYS A 263 16.85 -20.11 0.85
C LYS A 263 16.21 -18.73 1.07
N SER A 264 16.66 -18.05 2.11
CA SER A 264 16.21 -16.67 2.35
C SER A 264 16.81 -15.73 1.29
N PRO A 265 16.01 -14.79 0.75
CA PRO A 265 16.55 -13.70 -0.05
C PRO A 265 17.67 -12.96 0.71
N ALA A 266 18.68 -12.45 0.00
CA ALA A 266 19.64 -11.53 0.59
C ALA A 266 18.89 -10.26 0.99
N GLY A 267 18.70 -10.04 2.27
CA GLY A 267 18.06 -8.83 2.77
C GLY A 267 18.84 -7.60 2.31
N ASN A 268 18.13 -6.52 2.00
CA ASN A 268 18.73 -5.22 1.71
C ASN A 268 19.51 -4.75 2.94
N SER A 269 20.78 -5.08 3.01
CA SER A 269 21.72 -4.45 3.96
C SER A 269 21.94 -3.04 3.48
N THR A 270 21.16 -2.07 3.95
CA THR A 270 21.65 -0.69 4.02
C THR A 270 22.87 -0.75 4.92
N GLY A 271 24.04 -0.50 4.33
CA GLY A 271 25.35 -0.77 4.88
C GLY A 271 25.55 -0.19 6.28
N ASP A 272 25.91 -1.07 7.18
CA ASP A 272 26.83 -0.76 8.25
C ASP A 272 28.06 -1.64 8.07
N ASN A 273 29.04 -1.07 7.38
CA ASN A 273 30.42 -1.52 7.46
C ASN A 273 30.93 -1.21 8.87
N ASN A 274 30.83 -2.16 9.77
CA ASN A 274 31.71 -2.18 10.93
C ASN A 274 32.29 -3.58 11.11
N THR A 275 33.41 -3.78 10.47
CA THR A 275 34.34 -4.87 10.75
C THR A 275 34.94 -4.59 12.14
N ASN A 276 34.51 -5.30 13.15
CA ASN A 276 35.34 -5.50 14.32
C ASN A 276 35.21 -6.93 14.85
N ASN A 277 36.31 -7.63 14.69
CA ASN A 277 36.66 -8.92 15.25
C ASN A 277 36.85 -8.74 16.77
N GLY A 278 36.15 -9.53 17.60
CA GLY A 278 36.32 -9.47 19.05
C GLY A 278 35.51 -10.52 19.78
N THR A 279 36.24 -11.46 20.27
CA THR A 279 35.92 -12.62 21.09
C THR A 279 35.15 -12.29 22.39
N GLY A 280 34.10 -13.07 22.70
CA GLY A 280 33.71 -13.50 24.05
C GLY A 280 32.87 -12.55 24.91
N GLY A 281 31.74 -13.04 25.41
CA GLY A 281 31.07 -12.44 26.56
C GLY A 281 29.58 -12.73 26.65
N THR A 282 29.18 -13.63 27.49
CA THR A 282 27.83 -13.91 27.97
C THR A 282 27.23 -12.69 28.65
N GLY A 283 26.09 -12.20 28.16
CA GLY A 283 25.30 -11.18 28.85
C GLY A 283 23.88 -11.17 28.29
N VAL A 284 22.94 -11.56 29.16
CA VAL A 284 21.50 -11.48 28.94
C VAL A 284 21.09 -10.04 29.21
N ASP A 285 20.70 -9.30 28.23
CA ASP A 285 20.05 -8.00 28.41
C ASP A 285 18.67 -7.97 27.77
N ASN A 286 17.73 -7.47 28.59
CA ASN A 286 16.31 -7.34 28.37
C ASN A 286 16.03 -6.26 27.29
N PRO A 287 15.10 -6.43 26.34
CA PRO A 287 14.83 -5.39 25.35
C PRO A 287 13.96 -4.28 25.94
N GLU A 288 14.50 -3.07 25.90
CA GLU A 288 13.75 -1.84 26.13
C GLU A 288 12.68 -1.64 25.05
N THR A 289 11.47 -1.32 25.48
CA THR A 289 10.36 -0.88 24.66
C THR A 289 10.62 0.53 24.13
N GLY A 290 11.10 0.62 22.89
CA GLY A 290 11.24 1.88 22.16
C GLY A 290 10.57 1.77 20.80
N ALA A 291 9.59 2.66 20.54
CA ALA A 291 8.94 2.81 19.26
C ALA A 291 9.97 3.15 18.18
N GLY A 292 10.38 2.17 17.39
CA GLY A 292 11.31 2.32 16.27
C GLY A 292 10.58 2.55 14.96
N ASP A 293 11.00 3.60 14.32
CA ASP A 293 10.66 4.17 13.03
C ASP A 293 10.39 3.12 11.91
N VAL A 294 9.17 3.13 11.37
CA VAL A 294 8.68 2.21 10.32
C VAL A 294 9.08 2.64 8.90
N THR A 295 10.09 3.47 8.73
CA THR A 295 10.50 4.01 7.41
C THR A 295 11.22 3.01 6.50
N GLY A 296 11.55 1.80 6.97
CA GLY A 296 12.33 0.82 6.21
C GLY A 296 11.56 -0.17 5.33
N VAL A 297 10.25 -0.32 5.52
CA VAL A 297 9.46 -1.39 4.84
C VAL A 297 8.93 -0.97 3.47
N ALA A 298 8.78 0.33 3.22
CA ALA A 298 8.18 0.86 2.00
C ALA A 298 9.02 0.69 0.71
N THR A 299 10.34 0.49 0.83
CA THR A 299 11.23 0.42 -0.33
C THR A 299 11.35 -0.96 -0.98
N ALA A 300 10.95 -2.03 -0.32
CA ALA A 300 11.05 -3.38 -0.88
C ALA A 300 9.87 -3.74 -1.82
N LEU A 301 8.71 -3.11 -1.64
CA LEU A 301 7.50 -3.37 -2.45
C LEU A 301 7.46 -2.60 -3.79
N ALA A 302 8.18 -1.49 -3.91
CA ALA A 302 8.17 -0.65 -5.12
C ALA A 302 8.81 -1.31 -6.37
N LEU A 303 9.54 -2.39 -6.22
CA LEU A 303 10.19 -3.11 -7.34
C LEU A 303 9.34 -4.26 -7.91
N ALA A 304 8.29 -4.68 -7.23
CA ALA A 304 7.49 -5.83 -7.65
C ALA A 304 6.42 -5.48 -8.72
N SER A 305 5.98 -4.22 -8.80
CA SER A 305 4.87 -3.81 -9.66
C SER A 305 5.23 -3.57 -11.14
N LEU A 306 6.51 -3.53 -11.50
CA LEU A 306 6.96 -3.20 -12.88
C LEU A 306 7.04 -4.39 -13.84
N VAL A 307 6.75 -5.62 -13.41
CA VAL A 307 6.96 -6.82 -14.25
C VAL A 307 5.68 -7.51 -14.70
N SER A 308 4.54 -7.23 -14.11
CA SER A 308 3.26 -7.86 -14.53
C SER A 308 2.74 -7.41 -15.90
N ALA A 309 3.20 -6.29 -16.44
CA ALA A 309 2.79 -5.80 -17.76
C ALA A 309 3.48 -6.49 -18.95
N ALA A 310 4.60 -7.20 -18.74
CA ALA A 310 5.37 -7.81 -19.83
C ALA A 310 4.99 -9.25 -20.16
N ALA A 311 4.24 -9.95 -19.32
CA ALA A 311 3.96 -11.38 -19.48
C ALA A 311 2.70 -11.70 -20.32
N VAL A 312 1.83 -10.72 -20.60
CA VAL A 312 0.57 -10.95 -21.34
C VAL A 312 0.72 -10.84 -22.85
N SER A 313 1.82 -10.30 -23.35
CA SER A 313 2.02 -10.02 -24.78
C SER A 313 2.55 -11.18 -25.63
N LEU A 314 2.83 -12.34 -25.10
CA LEU A 314 3.51 -13.43 -25.82
C LEU A 314 2.65 -14.69 -26.10
N LYS A 315 1.32 -14.62 -25.98
CA LYS A 315 0.46 -15.77 -26.32
C LYS A 315 -0.64 -15.40 -27.33
N LYS A 316 -0.23 -14.87 -28.51
CA LYS A 316 -1.02 -14.95 -29.75
C LYS A 316 -0.07 -14.98 -30.94
N ARG A 317 0.33 -16.17 -31.30
CA ARG A 317 0.61 -16.62 -32.65
C ARG A 317 0.33 -18.11 -32.74
#